data_c7bc52ad88622cdc907823bbb7720f13
#
_entry.id   c7bc52ad88622cdc907823bbb7720f13
#
_cell.length_a   1.000
_cell.length_b   1.000
_cell.length_c   1.000
_cell.angle_alpha   90.00
_cell.angle_beta   90.00
_cell.angle_gamma   90.00
#
_symmetry.space_group_name_H-M   'P 1'
#
loop_
_entity.id
_entity.type
_entity.pdbx_description
1 polymer ?
#
loop_
_entity_poly.entity_id
_entity_poly.type
_entity_poly.pdbx_seq_one_letter_code
_entity_poly.pdbx_strand_id
1 'polypeptide(L)'
;MNTNKKIIATLAMSALVGNVVGATNNNTNVGTDNTISVNSTSSMVSGFQNHIDANNAFAFGTDNTVTGENGFAGGNNATAAGRNSFAFGSHAESLVEYTIAMGNQARTSAYNTIAIGNGAYANGESTVVIGRTNTVNAENATVIGSNNGTIGSGHGVVIGYNNQVLDNSKEQLVFGSNNKTKGQGAIAVGTHAQSVAIDALAIGNNTLADTPNAVAIGTNSTTDTAVSTDHIYINGKKFDFAGGVADSTVSVGTTNKAGMSAVMNYKRTITNVAAGRIDSTSTDAVNGSQLNAIINSLNFTTVGDGNNTTVSQTTNMNGGMEFAVNVNKDLHDMNSVNFGTNIDTVRSVVNKEKAHFFNGDTNAAVTHDGLKLENTNTLDTASYTMDGMVADSNGKHIEFTTQNITAGGQQLHDVADGVADTDAVNMRQLRAQNQVGMAKINQTNARLNKLGASSAALAGLHPLDFNRNDKVSYAVSYGHYRNSNAVALGVFARPNERIMLGFGATLGAENQYNVSVAFKTGKGSDYVQEAKDAQSRISKLEALVNQLVEEVELSKQSK
;
A
#
# COMPACT_ATOMS: atom_id res chain seq x y z
N MET A 1 -51.77 -36.52 51.26
CA MET A 1 -51.41 -36.30 49.84
C MET A 1 -50.37 -35.19 49.78
N ASN A 2 -49.19 -35.49 49.31
CA ASN A 2 -48.29 -34.56 48.68
C ASN A 2 -46.97 -34.14 49.31
N THR A 3 -46.39 -34.93 50.18
CA THR A 3 -44.94 -34.79 50.44
C THR A 3 -44.11 -35.42 49.31
N ASN A 4 -44.58 -36.51 48.72
CA ASN A 4 -43.88 -37.19 47.60
C ASN A 4 -43.95 -36.44 46.26
N LYS A 5 -44.98 -35.61 45.99
CA LYS A 5 -45.02 -34.79 44.77
C LYS A 5 -44.09 -33.57 44.83
N LYS A 6 -43.84 -33.02 46.00
CA LYS A 6 -42.85 -31.92 46.17
C LYS A 6 -41.42 -32.45 46.01
N ILE A 7 -41.11 -33.64 46.50
CA ILE A 7 -39.78 -34.25 46.34
C ILE A 7 -39.53 -34.64 44.88
N ILE A 8 -40.53 -35.16 44.16
CA ILE A 8 -40.36 -35.46 42.72
C ILE A 8 -40.27 -34.20 41.88
N ALA A 9 -41.01 -33.14 42.19
CA ALA A 9 -40.89 -31.84 41.49
C ALA A 9 -39.53 -31.16 41.76
N THR A 10 -39.00 -31.28 42.98
CA THR A 10 -37.67 -30.75 43.33
C THR A 10 -36.55 -31.58 42.70
N LEU A 11 -36.70 -32.92 42.62
CA LEU A 11 -35.74 -33.77 41.88
C LEU A 11 -35.86 -33.60 40.37
N ALA A 12 -37.03 -33.37 39.82
CA ALA A 12 -37.21 -33.14 38.38
C ALA A 12 -36.72 -31.73 37.95
N MET A 13 -36.84 -30.73 38.81
CA MET A 13 -36.22 -29.43 38.58
C MET A 13 -34.69 -29.42 38.74
N SER A 14 -34.14 -30.24 39.63
CA SER A 14 -32.69 -30.39 39.76
C SER A 14 -32.05 -31.20 38.63
N ALA A 15 -32.81 -32.00 37.88
CA ALA A 15 -32.33 -32.71 36.70
C ALA A 15 -32.44 -31.88 35.41
N LEU A 16 -33.23 -30.79 35.40
CA LEU A 16 -33.38 -29.89 34.24
C LEU A 16 -32.56 -28.62 34.37
N VAL A 17 -32.14 -28.25 35.57
CA VAL A 17 -31.13 -27.22 35.83
C VAL A 17 -29.88 -28.00 36.21
N GLY A 18 -28.99 -28.25 35.24
CA GLY A 18 -27.71 -28.91 35.52
C GLY A 18 -27.11 -28.30 36.77
N ASN A 19 -26.72 -29.17 37.70
CA ASN A 19 -26.25 -28.93 39.08
C ASN A 19 -25.71 -27.52 39.30
N VAL A 20 -26.52 -26.63 39.85
CA VAL A 20 -25.99 -25.47 40.56
C VAL A 20 -25.53 -26.04 41.92
N VAL A 21 -24.36 -26.64 41.97
CA VAL A 21 -23.71 -27.04 43.22
C VAL A 21 -23.42 -25.75 43.99
N GLY A 22 -23.97 -25.65 45.18
CA GLY A 22 -24.07 -24.48 46.01
C GLY A 22 -22.87 -23.52 45.93
N ALA A 23 -23.18 -22.25 45.69
CA ALA A 23 -22.23 -21.18 45.60
C ALA A 23 -21.49 -20.97 46.94
N THR A 24 -20.42 -21.70 47.15
CA THR A 24 -19.37 -21.31 48.09
C THR A 24 -18.48 -20.33 47.35
N ASN A 25 -18.19 -19.18 47.90
CA ASN A 25 -17.29 -18.19 47.36
C ASN A 25 -17.78 -17.46 46.06
N ASN A 26 -19.09 -17.21 45.89
CA ASN A 26 -19.67 -16.58 44.71
C ASN A 26 -19.41 -17.30 43.37
N ASN A 27 -19.15 -18.59 43.41
CA ASN A 27 -18.93 -19.40 42.20
C ASN A 27 -20.26 -19.86 41.58
N THR A 28 -20.31 -19.93 40.24
CA THR A 28 -21.46 -20.46 39.51
C THR A 28 -21.05 -21.68 38.70
N ASN A 29 -21.73 -22.81 38.89
CA ASN A 29 -21.50 -24.04 38.12
C ASN A 29 -22.79 -24.46 37.41
N VAL A 30 -22.77 -24.52 36.09
CA VAL A 30 -23.90 -24.90 35.23
C VAL A 30 -23.46 -26.03 34.30
N GLY A 31 -24.18 -27.14 34.28
CA GLY A 31 -23.89 -28.30 33.43
C GLY A 31 -23.50 -29.54 34.23
N THR A 32 -22.75 -30.46 33.59
CA THR A 32 -22.39 -31.74 34.17
C THR A 32 -20.88 -31.93 34.19
N ASP A 33 -20.43 -32.65 35.23
CA ASP A 33 -19.00 -33.02 35.45
C ASP A 33 -18.03 -31.84 35.47
N ASN A 34 -18.51 -30.60 35.62
CA ASN A 34 -17.66 -29.44 35.79
C ASN A 34 -17.10 -29.36 37.21
N THR A 35 -15.88 -28.90 37.36
CA THR A 35 -15.22 -28.70 38.65
C THR A 35 -14.77 -27.27 38.85
N ILE A 36 -15.03 -26.68 40.02
CA ILE A 36 -14.41 -25.45 40.49
C ILE A 36 -13.67 -25.77 41.77
N SER A 37 -12.38 -25.45 41.83
CA SER A 37 -11.56 -25.67 43.03
C SER A 37 -12.16 -24.97 44.24
N VAL A 38 -12.04 -25.60 45.40
CA VAL A 38 -12.55 -25.07 46.68
C VAL A 38 -11.92 -23.73 47.09
N ASN A 39 -10.74 -23.43 46.56
CA ASN A 39 -10.03 -22.17 46.79
C ASN A 39 -10.40 -21.07 45.79
N SER A 40 -11.12 -21.40 44.76
CA SER A 40 -11.53 -20.42 43.71
C SER A 40 -12.73 -19.61 44.19
N THR A 41 -12.73 -18.31 43.82
CA THR A 41 -13.79 -17.36 44.16
C THR A 41 -14.27 -16.60 42.93
N SER A 42 -15.55 -16.23 42.91
CA SER A 42 -16.15 -15.42 41.86
C SER A 42 -15.96 -15.97 40.44
N SER A 43 -15.96 -17.30 40.33
CA SER A 43 -15.71 -18.00 39.08
C SER A 43 -16.99 -18.64 38.54
N MET A 44 -17.07 -18.79 37.23
CA MET A 44 -18.22 -19.32 36.52
C MET A 44 -17.82 -20.43 35.56
N VAL A 45 -18.48 -21.56 35.65
CA VAL A 45 -18.31 -22.67 34.71
C VAL A 45 -19.65 -23.04 34.09
N SER A 46 -19.64 -23.31 32.77
CA SER A 46 -20.83 -23.78 32.09
C SER A 46 -20.47 -24.77 30.97
N GLY A 47 -21.13 -25.92 30.96
CA GLY A 47 -20.93 -26.97 29.96
C GLY A 47 -20.64 -28.34 30.55
N PHE A 48 -19.66 -29.06 29.99
CA PHE A 48 -19.33 -30.42 30.32
C PHE A 48 -17.82 -30.61 30.61
N GLN A 49 -17.49 -31.22 31.72
CA GLN A 49 -16.12 -31.59 32.11
C GLN A 49 -15.13 -30.42 32.18
N ASN A 50 -15.59 -29.18 32.35
CA ASN A 50 -14.70 -28.05 32.50
C ASN A 50 -14.09 -28.00 33.92
N HIS A 51 -12.86 -27.51 34.02
CA HIS A 51 -12.13 -27.40 35.29
C HIS A 51 -11.67 -25.94 35.52
N ILE A 52 -12.01 -25.40 36.71
CA ILE A 52 -11.51 -24.09 37.16
C ILE A 52 -10.75 -24.27 38.49
N ASP A 53 -9.50 -23.82 38.49
CA ASP A 53 -8.65 -23.70 39.69
C ASP A 53 -8.05 -22.29 39.76
N ALA A 54 -8.88 -21.28 39.69
CA ALA A 54 -8.48 -19.87 39.71
C ALA A 54 -9.63 -18.98 40.18
N ASN A 55 -9.30 -17.74 40.64
CA ASN A 55 -10.28 -16.73 41.00
C ASN A 55 -10.73 -15.92 39.79
N ASN A 56 -11.96 -15.40 39.81
CA ASN A 56 -12.54 -14.57 38.77
C ASN A 56 -12.46 -15.22 37.39
N ALA A 57 -12.53 -16.53 37.33
CA ALA A 57 -12.28 -17.31 36.13
C ALA A 57 -13.57 -17.76 35.45
N PHE A 58 -13.52 -17.94 34.16
CA PHE A 58 -14.67 -18.35 33.37
C PHE A 58 -14.32 -19.51 32.44
N ALA A 59 -15.09 -20.61 32.50
CA ALA A 59 -14.96 -21.72 31.56
C ALA A 59 -16.31 -22.04 30.90
N PHE A 60 -16.32 -22.19 29.59
CA PHE A 60 -17.53 -22.44 28.82
C PHE A 60 -17.28 -23.45 27.68
N GLY A 61 -18.05 -24.53 27.66
CA GLY A 61 -17.97 -25.56 26.63
C GLY A 61 -17.66 -26.93 27.17
N THR A 62 -16.67 -27.64 26.61
CA THR A 62 -16.33 -29.03 27.00
C THR A 62 -14.84 -29.16 27.27
N ASP A 63 -14.47 -29.81 28.33
CA ASP A 63 -13.09 -30.15 28.75
C ASP A 63 -12.16 -28.92 28.86
N ASN A 64 -12.69 -27.73 29.12
CA ASN A 64 -11.84 -26.55 29.26
C ASN A 64 -11.22 -26.44 30.64
N THR A 65 -10.00 -25.93 30.71
CA THR A 65 -9.23 -25.76 31.94
C THR A 65 -8.85 -24.30 32.14
N VAL A 66 -9.14 -23.76 33.33
CA VAL A 66 -8.70 -22.42 33.76
C VAL A 66 -7.94 -22.53 35.07
N THR A 67 -6.65 -22.23 35.05
CA THR A 67 -5.78 -22.16 36.22
C THR A 67 -5.21 -20.76 36.45
N GLY A 68 -5.41 -19.84 35.49
CA GLY A 68 -5.00 -18.44 35.61
C GLY A 68 -6.08 -17.57 36.24
N GLU A 69 -5.70 -16.73 37.21
CA GLU A 69 -6.59 -15.69 37.76
C GLU A 69 -7.11 -14.76 36.69
N ASN A 70 -8.39 -14.41 36.69
CA ASN A 70 -9.09 -13.66 35.63
C ASN A 70 -8.99 -14.36 34.26
N GLY A 71 -8.85 -15.67 34.25
CA GLY A 71 -8.73 -16.45 33.01
C GLY A 71 -10.08 -16.76 32.38
N PHE A 72 -10.09 -16.85 31.07
CA PHE A 72 -11.24 -17.29 30.29
C PHE A 72 -10.86 -18.45 29.37
N ALA A 73 -11.54 -19.57 29.49
CA ALA A 73 -11.42 -20.69 28.55
C ALA A 73 -12.77 -21.03 27.94
N GLY A 74 -12.88 -21.03 26.63
CA GLY A 74 -14.12 -21.35 25.94
C GLY A 74 -13.90 -22.23 24.71
N GLY A 75 -14.73 -23.25 24.54
CA GLY A 75 -14.64 -24.16 23.41
C GLY A 75 -14.61 -25.63 23.81
N ASN A 76 -13.71 -26.39 23.18
CA ASN A 76 -13.45 -27.79 23.51
C ASN A 76 -11.96 -27.95 23.82
N ASN A 77 -11.65 -28.41 24.99
CA ASN A 77 -10.27 -28.61 25.47
C ASN A 77 -9.40 -27.34 25.41
N ALA A 78 -10.00 -26.17 25.69
CA ALA A 78 -9.26 -24.91 25.76
C ALA A 78 -8.62 -24.77 27.17
N THR A 79 -7.42 -24.20 27.21
CA THR A 79 -6.64 -24.01 28.45
C THR A 79 -6.27 -22.53 28.62
N ALA A 80 -6.70 -21.92 29.71
CA ALA A 80 -6.30 -20.59 30.16
C ALA A 80 -5.50 -20.71 31.47
N ALA A 81 -4.19 -20.81 31.35
CA ALA A 81 -3.32 -21.07 32.49
C ALA A 81 -2.66 -19.81 33.06
N GLY A 82 -2.44 -18.80 32.25
CA GLY A 82 -1.86 -17.52 32.67
C GLY A 82 -2.86 -16.59 33.34
N ARG A 83 -2.40 -15.73 34.24
CA ARG A 83 -3.23 -14.65 34.79
C ARG A 83 -3.67 -13.69 33.69
N ASN A 84 -4.93 -13.26 33.72
CA ASN A 84 -5.51 -12.42 32.65
C ASN A 84 -5.37 -13.05 31.26
N SER A 85 -5.50 -14.35 31.15
CA SER A 85 -5.41 -15.10 29.91
C SER A 85 -6.77 -15.39 29.31
N PHE A 86 -6.83 -15.42 27.98
CA PHE A 86 -8.03 -15.71 27.23
C PHE A 86 -7.77 -16.83 26.22
N ALA A 87 -8.41 -17.97 26.37
CA ALA A 87 -8.33 -19.08 25.43
C ALA A 87 -9.72 -19.39 24.86
N PHE A 88 -9.90 -19.26 23.55
CA PHE A 88 -11.18 -19.54 22.91
C PHE A 88 -11.03 -20.34 21.62
N GLY A 89 -11.56 -21.53 21.59
CA GLY A 89 -11.48 -22.44 20.45
C GLY A 89 -11.19 -23.86 20.87
N SER A 90 -11.23 -24.80 19.93
CA SER A 90 -10.86 -26.18 20.21
C SER A 90 -9.34 -26.28 20.39
N HIS A 91 -8.89 -26.83 21.51
CA HIS A 91 -7.47 -26.93 21.87
C HIS A 91 -6.73 -25.57 21.86
N ALA A 92 -7.43 -24.48 22.17
CA ALA A 92 -6.80 -23.19 22.34
C ALA A 92 -6.03 -23.15 23.67
N GLU A 93 -4.77 -22.71 23.67
CA GLU A 93 -3.90 -22.67 24.83
C GLU A 93 -3.36 -21.26 25.10
N SER A 94 -3.77 -20.64 26.18
CA SER A 94 -3.27 -19.36 26.69
C SER A 94 -2.50 -19.62 27.98
N LEU A 95 -1.19 -19.86 27.86
CA LEU A 95 -0.41 -20.51 28.91
C LEU A 95 0.27 -19.55 29.88
N VAL A 96 0.44 -18.29 29.49
CA VAL A 96 1.20 -17.27 30.21
C VAL A 96 0.32 -16.03 30.45
N GLU A 97 0.75 -15.15 31.36
CA GLU A 97 -0.03 -13.96 31.73
C GLU A 97 -0.20 -12.96 30.57
N TYR A 98 -1.36 -12.30 30.57
CA TYR A 98 -1.73 -11.24 29.61
C TYR A 98 -1.76 -11.74 28.16
N THR A 99 -2.29 -12.94 27.94
CA THR A 99 -2.29 -13.55 26.61
C THR A 99 -3.67 -13.87 26.09
N ILE A 100 -3.81 -13.84 24.76
CA ILE A 100 -5.04 -14.20 24.05
C ILE A 100 -4.72 -15.30 23.04
N ALA A 101 -5.34 -16.46 23.18
CA ALA A 101 -5.33 -17.53 22.20
C ALA A 101 -6.74 -17.78 21.68
N MET A 102 -7.02 -17.41 20.42
CA MET A 102 -8.34 -17.54 19.83
C MET A 102 -8.30 -18.32 18.52
N GLY A 103 -8.92 -19.46 18.47
CA GLY A 103 -8.99 -20.32 17.28
C GLY A 103 -8.68 -21.78 17.62
N ASN A 104 -8.92 -22.66 16.65
CA ASN A 104 -8.56 -24.07 16.81
C ASN A 104 -7.03 -24.21 16.91
N GLN A 105 -6.54 -24.84 17.99
CA GLN A 105 -5.11 -25.02 18.25
C GLN A 105 -4.31 -23.71 18.29
N ALA A 106 -4.94 -22.58 18.56
CA ALA A 106 -4.24 -21.34 18.82
C ALA A 106 -3.48 -21.44 20.13
N ARG A 107 -2.23 -20.96 20.17
CA ARG A 107 -1.38 -21.11 21.36
C ARG A 107 -0.56 -19.87 21.65
N THR A 108 -0.52 -19.49 22.91
CA THR A 108 0.40 -18.48 23.43
C THR A 108 1.25 -19.09 24.55
N SER A 109 2.56 -18.86 24.51
CA SER A 109 3.50 -19.41 25.49
C SER A 109 4.53 -18.40 25.99
N ALA A 110 4.32 -17.11 25.71
CA ALA A 110 5.13 -16.00 26.22
C ALA A 110 4.22 -14.85 26.69
N TYR A 111 4.75 -13.93 27.47
CA TYR A 111 4.02 -12.79 28.05
C TYR A 111 3.51 -11.80 26.99
N ASN A 112 2.36 -11.18 27.27
CA ASN A 112 1.78 -10.12 26.44
C ASN A 112 1.56 -10.52 24.97
N THR A 113 1.17 -11.78 24.72
CA THR A 113 1.02 -12.28 23.35
C THR A 113 -0.44 -12.44 22.93
N ILE A 114 -0.65 -12.31 21.64
CA ILE A 114 -1.93 -12.56 20.99
C ILE A 114 -1.73 -13.58 19.88
N ALA A 115 -2.47 -14.67 19.92
CA ALA A 115 -2.54 -15.68 18.87
C ALA A 115 -4.00 -15.87 18.42
N ILE A 116 -4.35 -15.40 17.24
CA ILE A 116 -5.71 -15.50 16.71
C ILE A 116 -5.68 -16.25 15.37
N GLY A 117 -6.35 -17.38 15.30
CA GLY A 117 -6.47 -18.18 14.09
C GLY A 117 -6.21 -19.67 14.35
N ASN A 118 -6.47 -20.49 13.33
CA ASN A 118 -6.24 -21.91 13.39
C ASN A 118 -4.73 -22.21 13.39
N GLY A 119 -4.23 -22.86 14.43
CA GLY A 119 -2.81 -23.18 14.57
C GLY A 119 -1.89 -21.95 14.66
N ALA A 120 -2.40 -20.80 15.08
CA ALA A 120 -1.57 -19.64 15.37
C ALA A 120 -0.77 -19.87 16.65
N TYR A 121 0.55 -19.71 16.60
CA TYR A 121 1.43 -19.94 17.74
C TYR A 121 2.33 -18.73 18.02
N ALA A 122 2.10 -18.07 19.15
CA ALA A 122 2.89 -16.95 19.63
C ALA A 122 3.75 -17.39 20.83
N ASN A 123 5.06 -17.53 20.61
CA ASN A 123 6.05 -17.99 21.58
C ASN A 123 7.12 -16.93 21.93
N GLY A 124 7.11 -15.77 21.30
CA GLY A 124 7.95 -14.63 21.66
C GLY A 124 7.18 -13.61 22.49
N GLU A 125 7.82 -12.94 23.44
CA GLU A 125 7.21 -11.92 24.28
C GLU A 125 6.67 -10.73 23.45
N SER A 126 5.55 -10.17 23.86
CA SER A 126 4.92 -8.99 23.22
C SER A 126 4.63 -9.18 21.72
N THR A 127 4.21 -10.37 21.34
CA THR A 127 4.02 -10.78 19.95
C THR A 127 2.54 -10.84 19.57
N VAL A 128 2.21 -10.44 18.36
CA VAL A 128 0.87 -10.54 17.79
C VAL A 128 0.90 -11.49 16.59
N VAL A 129 0.13 -12.55 16.66
CA VAL A 129 0.00 -13.55 15.58
C VAL A 129 -1.46 -13.67 15.18
N ILE A 130 -1.79 -13.27 13.97
CA ILE A 130 -3.17 -13.33 13.45
C ILE A 130 -3.19 -14.13 12.15
N GLY A 131 -4.07 -15.12 12.09
CA GLY A 131 -4.30 -15.95 10.92
C GLY A 131 -3.91 -17.41 11.11
N ARG A 132 -3.80 -18.15 10.01
CA ARG A 132 -3.69 -19.60 10.07
C ARG A 132 -2.24 -20.08 10.01
N THR A 133 -1.88 -20.99 10.90
CA THR A 133 -0.61 -21.75 10.83
C THR A 133 0.63 -20.84 10.78
N ASN A 134 0.62 -19.80 11.58
CA ASN A 134 1.79 -18.96 11.81
C ASN A 134 2.46 -19.41 13.11
N THR A 135 3.78 -19.59 13.09
CA THR A 135 4.57 -19.90 14.29
C THR A 135 5.61 -18.82 14.49
N VAL A 136 5.57 -18.13 15.60
CA VAL A 136 6.42 -16.98 15.88
C VAL A 136 7.15 -17.17 17.20
N ASN A 137 8.47 -17.27 17.14
CA ASN A 137 9.34 -17.36 18.31
C ASN A 137 10.05 -16.03 18.62
N ALA A 138 9.86 -15.04 17.78
CA ALA A 138 10.46 -13.71 17.89
C ALA A 138 9.75 -12.85 18.94
N GLU A 139 10.50 -12.06 19.68
CA GLU A 139 9.96 -11.04 20.58
C GLU A 139 9.51 -9.79 19.80
N ASN A 140 8.48 -9.09 20.31
CA ASN A 140 7.97 -7.84 19.74
C ASN A 140 7.63 -7.94 18.23
N ALA A 141 7.24 -9.09 17.76
CA ALA A 141 6.92 -9.34 16.38
C ALA A 141 5.41 -9.24 16.10
N THR A 142 5.06 -8.80 14.91
CA THR A 142 3.67 -8.82 14.41
C THR A 142 3.59 -9.67 13.15
N VAL A 143 2.80 -10.74 13.19
CA VAL A 143 2.60 -11.64 12.05
C VAL A 143 1.12 -11.77 11.72
N ILE A 144 0.75 -11.37 10.53
CA ILE A 144 -0.65 -11.40 10.06
C ILE A 144 -0.73 -12.15 8.72
N GLY A 145 -1.66 -13.09 8.62
CA GLY A 145 -1.88 -13.86 7.41
C GLY A 145 -1.78 -15.37 7.63
N SER A 146 -1.26 -16.13 6.68
CA SER A 146 -1.18 -17.56 6.89
C SER A 146 0.13 -18.18 6.42
N ASN A 147 0.52 -19.22 7.13
CA ASN A 147 1.72 -20.00 6.84
C ASN A 147 3.03 -19.17 6.83
N ASN A 148 3.06 -18.08 7.60
CA ASN A 148 4.28 -17.32 7.79
C ASN A 148 5.06 -17.88 8.98
N GLY A 149 6.33 -18.15 8.79
CA GLY A 149 7.23 -18.56 9.86
C GLY A 149 8.22 -17.44 10.17
N THR A 150 8.28 -17.02 11.42
CA THR A 150 9.34 -16.13 11.90
C THR A 150 10.22 -16.87 12.87
N ILE A 151 11.48 -17.04 12.54
CA ILE A 151 12.44 -17.74 13.37
C ILE A 151 13.31 -16.70 14.07
N GLY A 152 13.07 -16.47 15.34
CA GLY A 152 14.01 -15.84 16.26
C GLY A 152 14.33 -14.34 16.10
N SER A 153 13.72 -13.61 15.18
CA SER A 153 14.04 -12.20 14.99
C SER A 153 13.10 -11.29 15.77
N GLY A 154 13.60 -10.57 16.74
CA GLY A 154 12.82 -9.54 17.45
C GLY A 154 12.46 -8.34 16.57
N HIS A 155 11.32 -7.66 16.88
CA HIS A 155 10.85 -6.43 16.23
C HIS A 155 10.49 -6.58 14.75
N GLY A 156 10.15 -7.78 14.27
CA GLY A 156 9.77 -8.02 12.88
C GLY A 156 8.27 -7.83 12.61
N VAL A 157 7.93 -7.36 11.41
CA VAL A 157 6.55 -7.31 10.91
C VAL A 157 6.43 -8.17 9.66
N VAL A 158 5.54 -9.16 9.68
CA VAL A 158 5.28 -10.07 8.55
C VAL A 158 3.79 -10.10 8.24
N ILE A 159 3.42 -9.64 7.07
CA ILE A 159 2.02 -9.63 6.64
C ILE A 159 1.88 -10.35 5.30
N GLY A 160 1.02 -11.38 5.25
CA GLY A 160 0.69 -12.06 4.02
C GLY A 160 0.71 -13.59 4.10
N TYR A 161 1.21 -14.23 3.06
CA TYR A 161 1.15 -15.69 2.91
C TYR A 161 2.52 -16.30 2.64
N ASN A 162 2.86 -17.35 3.37
CA ASN A 162 4.04 -18.19 3.14
C ASN A 162 5.36 -17.40 3.04
N ASN A 163 5.50 -16.36 3.85
CA ASN A 163 6.73 -15.60 3.91
C ASN A 163 7.73 -16.27 4.86
N GLN A 164 9.01 -16.15 4.56
CA GLN A 164 10.11 -16.75 5.30
C GLN A 164 11.03 -15.67 5.85
N VAL A 165 11.17 -15.62 7.15
CA VAL A 165 12.16 -14.81 7.85
C VAL A 165 13.28 -15.75 8.31
N LEU A 166 14.45 -15.65 7.70
CA LEU A 166 15.61 -16.49 7.97
C LEU A 166 16.61 -15.72 8.82
N ASP A 167 17.27 -16.42 9.71
CA ASP A 167 18.19 -15.88 10.72
C ASP A 167 17.50 -15.17 11.91
N ASN A 168 18.26 -15.07 13.00
CA ASN A 168 17.90 -14.33 14.21
C ASN A 168 18.10 -12.81 14.08
N SER A 169 18.00 -12.29 12.87
CA SER A 169 18.15 -10.86 12.58
C SER A 169 16.92 -10.08 13.02
N LYS A 170 17.12 -8.87 13.52
CA LYS A 170 16.05 -8.00 14.02
C LYS A 170 15.52 -7.04 12.95
N GLU A 171 14.37 -6.44 13.23
CA GLU A 171 13.84 -5.27 12.49
C GLU A 171 13.50 -5.55 11.03
N GLN A 172 13.01 -6.75 10.72
CA GLN A 172 12.63 -7.10 9.36
C GLN A 172 11.17 -6.73 9.05
N LEU A 173 10.92 -6.29 7.82
CA LEU A 173 9.58 -6.00 7.33
C LEU A 173 9.28 -6.83 6.09
N VAL A 174 8.22 -7.63 6.15
CA VAL A 174 7.80 -8.49 5.03
C VAL A 174 6.33 -8.25 4.71
N PHE A 175 6.04 -7.95 3.47
CA PHE A 175 4.68 -7.69 3.01
C PHE A 175 4.38 -8.41 1.70
N GLY A 176 3.39 -9.30 1.68
CA GLY A 176 2.98 -10.03 0.48
C GLY A 176 3.08 -11.54 0.59
N SER A 177 3.51 -12.25 -0.46
CA SER A 177 3.50 -13.70 -0.46
C SER A 177 4.82 -14.31 -0.95
N ASN A 178 5.19 -15.44 -0.31
CA ASN A 178 6.40 -16.20 -0.65
C ASN A 178 7.68 -15.35 -0.64
N ASN A 179 7.70 -14.29 0.14
CA ASN A 179 8.88 -13.44 0.28
C ASN A 179 9.88 -14.08 1.25
N LYS A 180 11.13 -13.70 1.10
CA LYS A 180 12.22 -14.20 1.91
C LYS A 180 13.08 -13.05 2.41
N THR A 181 13.29 -12.97 3.71
CA THR A 181 14.22 -12.03 4.32
C THR A 181 15.31 -12.77 5.09
N LYS A 182 16.49 -12.17 5.08
CA LYS A 182 17.64 -12.56 5.88
C LYS A 182 18.50 -11.31 6.09
N GLY A 183 19.03 -11.14 7.28
CA GLY A 183 19.77 -9.92 7.63
C GLY A 183 18.93 -8.94 8.43
N GLN A 184 19.60 -8.22 9.33
CA GLN A 184 18.96 -7.15 10.12
C GLN A 184 18.46 -6.04 9.21
N GLY A 185 17.34 -5.42 9.55
CA GLY A 185 16.75 -4.32 8.78
C GLY A 185 16.23 -4.69 7.39
N ALA A 186 16.25 -5.97 7.00
CA ALA A 186 15.85 -6.40 5.66
C ALA A 186 14.35 -6.19 5.40
N ILE A 187 14.02 -5.60 4.26
CA ILE A 187 12.63 -5.31 3.86
C ILE A 187 12.31 -6.03 2.55
N ALA A 188 11.24 -6.83 2.54
CA ALA A 188 10.74 -7.50 1.34
C ALA A 188 9.25 -7.22 1.14
N VAL A 189 8.89 -6.57 0.04
CA VAL A 189 7.51 -6.22 -0.31
C VAL A 189 7.17 -6.73 -1.71
N GLY A 190 6.22 -7.65 -1.82
CA GLY A 190 5.79 -8.18 -3.09
C GLY A 190 5.44 -9.67 -3.07
N THR A 191 5.72 -10.34 -4.17
CA THR A 191 5.59 -11.79 -4.30
C THR A 191 6.95 -12.36 -4.71
N HIS A 192 7.46 -13.34 -3.97
CA HIS A 192 8.81 -13.89 -4.17
C HIS A 192 9.93 -12.84 -4.08
N ALA A 193 9.69 -11.73 -3.36
CA ALA A 193 10.73 -10.75 -3.08
C ALA A 193 11.72 -11.32 -2.06
N GLN A 194 13.01 -11.18 -2.34
CA GLN A 194 14.09 -11.68 -1.50
C GLN A 194 14.99 -10.52 -1.07
N SER A 195 15.00 -10.21 0.20
CA SER A 195 15.93 -9.27 0.81
C SER A 195 16.80 -10.04 1.79
N VAL A 196 18.02 -10.40 1.35
CA VAL A 196 18.84 -11.40 2.05
C VAL A 196 20.14 -10.85 2.63
N ALA A 197 20.32 -9.54 2.58
CA ALA A 197 21.46 -8.85 3.19
C ALA A 197 20.99 -7.82 4.24
N ILE A 198 21.92 -7.32 5.05
CA ILE A 198 21.65 -6.31 6.09
C ILE A 198 21.15 -5.02 5.44
N ASP A 199 20.10 -4.42 5.99
CA ASP A 199 19.47 -3.16 5.56
C ASP A 199 19.12 -3.13 4.06
N ALA A 200 18.95 -4.31 3.45
CA ALA A 200 18.57 -4.42 2.06
C ALA A 200 17.06 -4.25 1.87
N LEU A 201 16.67 -3.71 0.72
CA LEU A 201 15.27 -3.44 0.37
C LEU A 201 14.91 -4.09 -0.97
N ALA A 202 13.95 -5.01 -0.99
CA ALA A 202 13.43 -5.66 -2.18
C ALA A 202 11.93 -5.35 -2.35
N ILE A 203 11.56 -4.58 -3.38
CA ILE A 203 10.17 -4.21 -3.68
C ILE A 203 9.79 -4.67 -5.08
N GLY A 204 8.84 -5.55 -5.19
CA GLY A 204 8.29 -6.04 -6.45
C GLY A 204 8.17 -7.56 -6.49
N ASN A 205 7.69 -8.07 -7.62
CA ASN A 205 7.61 -9.50 -7.85
C ASN A 205 8.99 -10.05 -8.21
N ASN A 206 9.39 -11.15 -7.57
CA ASN A 206 10.65 -11.84 -7.86
C ASN A 206 11.89 -10.93 -7.83
N THR A 207 11.94 -10.01 -6.88
CA THR A 207 13.08 -9.11 -6.65
C THR A 207 14.14 -9.78 -5.78
N LEU A 208 15.41 -9.41 -5.96
CA LEU A 208 16.52 -9.88 -5.14
C LEU A 208 17.42 -8.72 -4.72
N ALA A 209 17.46 -8.42 -3.43
CA ALA A 209 18.42 -7.53 -2.81
C ALA A 209 19.36 -8.36 -1.92
N ASP A 210 20.56 -8.65 -2.39
CA ASP A 210 21.52 -9.56 -1.77
C ASP A 210 22.85 -8.91 -1.37
N THR A 211 22.92 -7.61 -1.50
CA THR A 211 24.05 -6.81 -1.01
C THR A 211 23.61 -5.87 0.11
N PRO A 212 24.44 -5.62 1.13
CA PRO A 212 24.07 -4.73 2.24
C PRO A 212 23.70 -3.32 1.77
N ASN A 213 22.73 -2.70 2.45
CA ASN A 213 22.20 -1.37 2.16
C ASN A 213 21.67 -1.18 0.74
N ALA A 214 21.54 -2.24 -0.05
CA ALA A 214 21.12 -2.14 -1.44
C ALA A 214 19.60 -2.19 -1.60
N VAL A 215 19.15 -1.57 -2.67
CA VAL A 215 17.73 -1.40 -2.99
C VAL A 215 17.43 -2.00 -4.37
N ALA A 216 16.53 -2.99 -4.42
CA ALA A 216 15.99 -3.56 -5.65
C ALA A 216 14.52 -3.17 -5.82
N ILE A 217 14.18 -2.41 -6.84
CA ILE A 217 12.81 -1.94 -7.08
C ILE A 217 12.29 -2.39 -8.44
N GLY A 218 11.10 -2.96 -8.44
CA GLY A 218 10.39 -3.42 -9.64
C GLY A 218 10.59 -4.91 -9.91
N THR A 219 9.62 -5.48 -10.62
CA THR A 219 9.60 -6.91 -10.95
C THR A 219 10.92 -7.40 -11.53
N ASN A 220 11.44 -8.49 -10.99
CA ASN A 220 12.71 -9.13 -11.38
C ASN A 220 13.96 -8.24 -11.21
N SER A 221 13.89 -7.16 -10.46
CA SER A 221 15.09 -6.36 -10.18
C SER A 221 16.02 -7.09 -9.23
N THR A 222 17.32 -6.98 -9.50
CA THR A 222 18.38 -7.59 -8.68
C THR A 222 19.46 -6.56 -8.36
N THR A 223 20.04 -6.63 -7.19
CA THR A 223 21.19 -5.78 -6.82
C THR A 223 22.50 -6.46 -7.19
N ASP A 224 23.50 -5.65 -7.47
CA ASP A 224 24.89 -6.07 -7.56
C ASP A 224 25.74 -5.29 -6.57
N THR A 225 26.97 -5.72 -6.38
CA THR A 225 27.95 -4.97 -5.59
C THR A 225 28.13 -3.59 -6.20
N ALA A 226 28.15 -2.57 -5.36
CA ALA A 226 28.41 -1.20 -5.78
C ALA A 226 29.78 -1.09 -6.45
N VAL A 227 29.84 -0.39 -7.57
CA VAL A 227 31.06 -0.13 -8.31
C VAL A 227 31.41 1.34 -8.14
N SER A 228 32.53 1.58 -7.46
CA SER A 228 33.07 2.92 -7.30
C SER A 228 33.73 3.40 -8.59
N THR A 229 33.50 4.65 -8.95
CA THR A 229 34.10 5.30 -10.11
C THR A 229 34.50 6.71 -9.69
N ASP A 230 35.74 6.89 -9.31
CA ASP A 230 36.26 8.15 -8.76
C ASP A 230 36.76 9.13 -9.82
N HIS A 231 37.11 8.64 -11.01
CA HIS A 231 37.58 9.47 -12.11
C HIS A 231 37.45 8.79 -13.49
N ILE A 232 37.64 9.57 -14.53
CA ILE A 232 37.82 9.13 -15.90
C ILE A 232 38.98 9.87 -16.56
N TYR A 233 39.65 9.23 -17.52
CA TYR A 233 40.62 9.90 -18.38
C TYR A 233 39.99 10.18 -19.75
N ILE A 234 39.99 11.44 -20.17
CA ILE A 234 39.57 11.85 -21.51
C ILE A 234 40.75 12.57 -22.15
N ASN A 235 41.25 12.08 -23.26
CA ASN A 235 42.42 12.63 -23.95
C ASN A 235 43.63 12.81 -23.02
N GLY A 236 43.87 11.86 -22.11
CA GLY A 236 45.00 11.90 -21.16
C GLY A 236 44.83 12.82 -19.97
N LYS A 237 43.75 13.60 -19.88
CA LYS A 237 43.44 14.46 -18.73
C LYS A 237 42.51 13.70 -17.77
N LYS A 238 42.86 13.71 -16.49
CA LYS A 238 42.07 13.16 -15.42
C LYS A 238 40.91 14.11 -15.06
N PHE A 239 39.70 13.53 -14.94
CA PHE A 239 38.53 14.19 -14.40
C PHE A 239 38.05 13.43 -13.18
N ASP A 240 38.10 14.03 -12.01
CA ASP A 240 37.61 13.46 -10.77
C ASP A 240 36.08 13.63 -10.67
N PHE A 241 35.40 12.63 -10.11
CA PHE A 241 33.96 12.65 -9.92
C PHE A 241 33.60 12.84 -8.45
N ALA A 242 32.60 13.67 -8.18
CA ALA A 242 31.96 13.75 -6.88
C ALA A 242 31.24 12.42 -6.60
N GLY A 243 31.24 11.95 -5.35
CA GLY A 243 30.63 10.68 -5.00
C GLY A 243 31.29 9.46 -5.64
N GLY A 244 32.57 9.55 -5.97
CA GLY A 244 33.33 8.49 -6.64
C GLY A 244 33.40 7.16 -5.89
N VAL A 245 33.13 7.14 -4.57
CA VAL A 245 33.00 5.93 -3.75
C VAL A 245 31.52 5.61 -3.61
N ALA A 246 31.12 4.43 -4.01
CA ALA A 246 29.78 3.93 -3.90
C ALA A 246 29.65 2.94 -2.74
N ASP A 247 28.82 3.24 -1.75
CA ASP A 247 28.57 2.41 -0.57
C ASP A 247 27.57 1.28 -0.84
N SER A 248 26.58 1.53 -1.69
CA SER A 248 25.51 0.58 -2.01
C SER A 248 24.91 0.85 -3.39
N THR A 249 23.98 0.00 -3.80
CA THR A 249 23.34 0.06 -5.12
C THR A 249 21.84 0.23 -5.02
N VAL A 250 21.28 1.13 -5.82
CA VAL A 250 19.84 1.15 -6.14
C VAL A 250 19.64 0.57 -7.53
N SER A 251 18.98 -0.56 -7.63
CA SER A 251 18.74 -1.24 -8.90
C SER A 251 17.26 -1.25 -9.27
N VAL A 252 16.97 -0.81 -10.48
CA VAL A 252 15.64 -0.88 -11.09
C VAL A 252 15.60 -1.92 -12.23
N GLY A 253 16.59 -2.75 -12.35
CA GLY A 253 16.75 -3.72 -13.44
C GLY A 253 17.27 -5.07 -12.97
N THR A 254 17.48 -5.96 -13.93
CA THR A 254 17.99 -7.30 -13.68
C THR A 254 19.41 -7.43 -14.17
N THR A 255 20.26 -8.01 -13.33
CA THR A 255 21.53 -8.61 -13.73
C THR A 255 21.41 -10.13 -13.64
N ASN A 256 22.07 -10.88 -14.54
CA ASN A 256 22.03 -12.33 -14.52
C ASN A 256 22.69 -12.86 -13.25
N LYS A 257 21.88 -13.26 -12.25
CA LYS A 257 22.37 -13.93 -11.04
C LYS A 257 21.96 -15.39 -11.01
N ALA A 258 22.85 -16.24 -10.54
CA ALA A 258 22.60 -17.65 -10.34
C ALA A 258 21.45 -17.87 -9.34
N GLY A 259 20.47 -18.69 -9.68
CA GLY A 259 19.33 -19.03 -8.82
C GLY A 259 18.04 -18.23 -9.06
N MET A 260 18.04 -17.25 -9.96
CA MET A 260 16.82 -16.59 -10.44
C MET A 260 16.28 -17.35 -11.66
N SER A 261 14.98 -17.66 -11.63
CA SER A 261 14.31 -18.35 -12.75
C SER A 261 14.32 -17.48 -14.00
N ALA A 262 15.01 -17.94 -15.04
CA ALA A 262 15.00 -17.46 -16.44
C ALA A 262 15.21 -15.94 -16.68
N VAL A 263 16.42 -15.63 -17.05
CA VAL A 263 16.86 -14.84 -18.25
C VAL A 263 15.84 -13.81 -18.77
N MET A 264 15.41 -12.88 -17.96
CA MET A 264 14.85 -11.64 -18.48
C MET A 264 15.70 -10.48 -18.00
N ASN A 265 16.51 -9.95 -18.91
CA ASN A 265 17.38 -8.81 -18.65
C ASN A 265 16.52 -7.53 -18.69
N TYR A 266 15.81 -7.26 -17.62
CA TYR A 266 14.99 -6.05 -17.53
C TYR A 266 15.87 -4.82 -17.37
N LYS A 267 15.68 -3.88 -18.26
CA LYS A 267 16.21 -2.51 -18.16
C LYS A 267 15.04 -1.55 -18.06
N ARG A 268 15.13 -0.55 -17.21
CA ARG A 268 14.05 0.44 -17.02
C ARG A 268 14.59 1.84 -17.19
N THR A 269 13.80 2.68 -17.83
CA THR A 269 14.04 4.13 -17.83
C THR A 269 13.57 4.70 -16.50
N ILE A 270 14.33 5.64 -15.95
CA ILE A 270 13.88 6.48 -14.83
C ILE A 270 13.37 7.76 -15.45
N THR A 271 12.06 8.00 -15.35
CA THR A 271 11.38 9.17 -15.92
C THR A 271 11.04 10.19 -14.82
N ASN A 272 10.74 11.44 -15.24
CA ASN A 272 10.40 12.54 -14.33
C ASN A 272 11.53 12.93 -13.38
N VAL A 273 12.77 12.69 -13.80
CA VAL A 273 13.95 13.17 -13.09
C VAL A 273 14.10 14.65 -13.36
N ALA A 274 14.09 15.47 -12.30
CA ALA A 274 14.38 16.89 -12.40
C ALA A 274 15.80 17.13 -12.90
N ALA A 275 16.07 18.31 -13.46
CA ALA A 275 17.43 18.69 -13.82
C ALA A 275 18.32 18.74 -12.57
N GLY A 276 19.40 17.98 -12.60
CA GLY A 276 20.41 17.97 -11.54
C GLY A 276 21.32 19.21 -11.63
N ARG A 277 21.96 19.56 -10.52
CA ARG A 277 23.02 20.59 -10.52
C ARG A 277 24.19 20.08 -11.34
N ILE A 278 24.77 20.94 -12.17
CA ILE A 278 25.94 20.61 -12.98
C ILE A 278 27.13 21.42 -12.45
N ASP A 279 27.78 20.89 -11.43
CA ASP A 279 29.00 21.43 -10.86
C ASP A 279 29.93 20.29 -10.42
N SER A 280 31.15 20.62 -10.07
CA SER A 280 32.19 19.64 -9.72
C SER A 280 31.93 18.87 -8.42
N THR A 281 30.97 19.30 -7.61
CA THR A 281 30.63 18.70 -6.31
C THR A 281 29.28 17.97 -6.34
N SER A 282 28.54 18.07 -7.45
CA SER A 282 27.21 17.53 -7.58
C SER A 282 27.23 15.99 -7.67
N THR A 283 26.32 15.39 -6.93
CA THR A 283 25.96 13.95 -7.04
C THR A 283 24.54 13.76 -7.55
N ASP A 284 23.92 14.81 -8.09
CA ASP A 284 22.56 14.75 -8.62
C ASP A 284 22.53 13.95 -9.93
N ALA A 285 21.42 13.27 -10.21
CA ALA A 285 21.21 12.61 -11.48
C ALA A 285 21.02 13.66 -12.59
N VAL A 286 21.63 13.41 -13.74
CA VAL A 286 21.47 14.25 -14.95
C VAL A 286 20.39 13.65 -15.83
N ASN A 287 19.42 14.48 -16.26
CA ASN A 287 18.39 14.03 -17.19
C ASN A 287 18.81 14.25 -18.67
N GLY A 288 18.06 13.61 -19.57
CA GLY A 288 18.39 13.65 -21.01
C GLY A 288 18.37 15.05 -21.64
N SER A 289 17.58 16.00 -21.10
CA SER A 289 17.56 17.37 -21.63
C SER A 289 18.85 18.14 -21.34
N GLN A 290 19.44 17.91 -20.18
CA GLN A 290 20.74 18.50 -19.82
C GLN A 290 21.86 17.93 -20.71
N LEU A 291 21.88 16.62 -20.95
CA LEU A 291 22.82 16.00 -21.88
C LEU A 291 22.62 16.52 -23.31
N ASN A 292 21.36 16.64 -23.77
CA ASN A 292 21.06 17.19 -25.08
C ASN A 292 21.55 18.64 -25.22
N ALA A 293 21.40 19.46 -24.18
CA ALA A 293 21.95 20.84 -24.18
C ALA A 293 23.48 20.85 -24.32
N ILE A 294 24.19 19.95 -23.62
CA ILE A 294 25.63 19.81 -23.75
C ILE A 294 26.02 19.35 -25.15
N ILE A 295 25.36 18.30 -25.68
CA ILE A 295 25.63 17.79 -27.04
C ILE A 295 25.43 18.88 -28.08
N ASN A 296 24.34 19.67 -28.00
CA ASN A 296 24.06 20.76 -28.92
C ASN A 296 25.04 21.94 -28.77
N SER A 297 25.65 22.10 -27.60
CA SER A 297 26.68 23.10 -27.37
C SER A 297 28.08 22.67 -27.86
N LEU A 298 28.30 21.36 -28.03
CA LEU A 298 29.52 20.78 -28.52
C LEU A 298 29.51 20.75 -30.05
N ASN A 299 29.75 21.91 -30.66
CA ASN A 299 30.00 21.97 -32.09
C ASN A 299 31.36 21.34 -32.40
N PHE A 300 31.39 20.06 -32.73
CA PHE A 300 32.57 19.42 -33.27
C PHE A 300 32.69 19.82 -34.75
N THR A 301 33.37 20.90 -35.02
CA THR A 301 33.75 21.23 -36.36
C THR A 301 35.15 20.67 -36.62
N THR A 302 35.25 19.70 -37.50
CA THR A 302 36.56 19.32 -38.02
C THR A 302 36.96 20.37 -39.04
N VAL A 303 37.93 21.16 -38.71
CA VAL A 303 38.48 22.16 -39.60
C VAL A 303 39.89 21.70 -39.94
N GLY A 304 40.11 21.45 -41.20
CA GLY A 304 41.43 21.12 -41.73
C GLY A 304 42.03 22.29 -42.46
N ASP A 305 43.34 22.35 -42.54
CA ASP A 305 44.05 23.32 -43.38
C ASP A 305 43.65 23.12 -44.84
N GLY A 306 43.25 24.20 -45.47
CA GLY A 306 42.99 24.26 -46.91
C GLY A 306 44.02 25.17 -47.59
N ASN A 307 44.05 25.17 -48.91
CA ASN A 307 44.99 26.01 -49.68
C ASN A 307 44.89 27.50 -49.31
N ASN A 308 43.72 27.92 -48.80
CA ASN A 308 43.42 29.31 -48.47
C ASN A 308 43.07 29.55 -47.00
N THR A 309 43.16 28.54 -46.17
CA THR A 309 42.88 28.64 -44.75
C THR A 309 43.96 27.95 -43.94
N THR A 310 44.32 28.55 -42.81
CA THR A 310 45.14 27.92 -41.78
C THR A 310 44.32 27.77 -40.54
N VAL A 311 44.38 26.60 -39.95
CA VAL A 311 43.73 26.34 -38.67
C VAL A 311 44.79 26.33 -37.58
N SER A 312 44.69 27.27 -36.64
CA SER A 312 45.48 27.21 -35.42
C SER A 312 44.66 26.61 -34.30
N GLN A 313 45.26 25.65 -33.62
CA GLN A 313 44.65 24.99 -32.45
C GLN A 313 45.31 25.51 -31.18
N THR A 314 44.51 26.00 -30.27
CA THR A 314 44.94 26.37 -28.91
C THR A 314 44.10 25.67 -27.91
N THR A 315 44.57 25.57 -26.67
CA THR A 315 43.79 25.03 -25.54
C THR A 315 43.27 26.20 -24.73
N ASN A 316 41.95 26.30 -24.56
CA ASN A 316 41.35 27.33 -23.72
C ASN A 316 41.61 27.06 -22.21
N MET A 317 41.29 28.02 -21.34
CA MET A 317 41.54 27.93 -19.88
C MET A 317 40.83 26.77 -19.22
N ASN A 318 39.79 26.20 -19.83
CA ASN A 318 39.03 25.05 -19.33
C ASN A 318 39.51 23.71 -19.92
N GLY A 319 40.62 23.71 -20.69
CA GLY A 319 41.20 22.52 -21.28
C GLY A 319 40.47 22.05 -22.57
N GLY A 320 39.52 22.83 -23.09
CA GLY A 320 38.87 22.59 -24.35
C GLY A 320 39.75 23.03 -25.55
N MET A 321 39.58 22.41 -26.69
CA MET A 321 40.26 22.83 -27.93
C MET A 321 39.58 24.03 -28.54
N GLU A 322 40.37 25.07 -28.83
CA GLU A 322 39.97 26.25 -29.55
C GLU A 322 40.62 26.22 -30.95
N PHE A 323 39.82 26.27 -31.96
CA PHE A 323 40.25 26.30 -33.36
C PHE A 323 40.05 27.70 -33.93
N ALA A 324 41.11 28.38 -34.22
CA ALA A 324 41.05 29.62 -34.98
C ALA A 324 41.34 29.32 -36.45
N VAL A 325 40.32 29.52 -37.29
CA VAL A 325 40.44 29.41 -38.76
C VAL A 325 40.77 30.79 -39.33
N ASN A 326 41.96 30.92 -39.81
CA ASN A 326 42.40 32.14 -40.48
C ASN A 326 42.34 31.92 -41.99
N VAL A 327 41.67 32.81 -42.68
CA VAL A 327 41.74 32.86 -44.16
C VAL A 327 43.03 33.55 -44.52
N ASN A 328 43.82 32.90 -45.36
CA ASN A 328 45.07 33.48 -45.84
C ASN A 328 44.78 34.78 -46.59
N LYS A 329 45.66 35.76 -46.43
CA LYS A 329 45.50 37.04 -47.11
C LYS A 329 45.56 36.88 -48.62
N ASP A 330 46.29 35.87 -49.09
CA ASP A 330 46.36 35.51 -50.50
C ASP A 330 45.63 34.20 -50.72
N LEU A 331 44.47 34.22 -51.34
CA LEU A 331 43.67 33.07 -51.69
C LEU A 331 44.21 32.46 -53.00
N HIS A 332 44.94 31.34 -52.90
CA HIS A 332 45.52 30.63 -54.05
C HIS A 332 44.58 29.48 -54.47
N ASP A 333 44.60 29.17 -55.81
CA ASP A 333 43.88 28.06 -56.44
C ASP A 333 42.37 27.99 -56.14
N MET A 334 41.75 29.12 -55.86
CA MET A 334 40.30 29.20 -55.77
C MET A 334 39.72 29.13 -57.19
N ASN A 335 39.20 27.94 -57.55
CA ASN A 335 38.61 27.71 -58.85
C ASN A 335 37.35 28.53 -59.17
N SER A 336 36.95 29.40 -58.36
CA SER A 336 36.03 30.52 -58.54
C SER A 336 35.49 30.96 -57.14
N VAL A 337 35.91 32.12 -56.71
CA VAL A 337 34.94 33.07 -56.17
C VAL A 337 34.42 33.81 -57.42
N ASN A 338 33.51 33.17 -58.11
CA ASN A 338 32.87 33.84 -59.26
C ASN A 338 31.98 34.97 -58.75
N PHE A 339 32.58 36.09 -58.50
CA PHE A 339 31.86 37.34 -58.58
C PHE A 339 31.60 37.58 -60.09
N GLY A 340 30.46 37.12 -60.58
CA GLY A 340 30.14 37.15 -62.00
C GLY A 340 30.42 38.47 -62.61
N THR A 341 31.20 38.48 -63.72
CA THR A 341 31.51 39.61 -64.52
C THR A 341 30.50 39.78 -65.65
N ASN A 342 29.42 38.98 -65.69
CA ASN A 342 28.36 39.17 -66.72
C ASN A 342 27.07 39.60 -66.02
N ILE A 343 26.68 40.82 -66.42
CA ILE A 343 25.72 41.67 -65.71
C ILE A 343 24.28 41.22 -65.83
N ASP A 344 23.96 40.23 -66.66
CA ASP A 344 22.56 40.10 -67.10
C ASP A 344 21.81 38.83 -66.61
N THR A 345 22.41 37.82 -66.00
CA THR A 345 21.64 36.64 -65.61
C THR A 345 22.04 35.98 -64.31
N VAL A 346 23.29 36.05 -63.84
CA VAL A 346 23.71 35.50 -62.54
C VAL A 346 24.69 36.46 -61.87
N ARG A 347 24.34 36.97 -60.71
CA ARG A 347 25.22 37.90 -59.98
C ARG A 347 25.36 37.44 -58.55
N SER A 348 26.60 37.22 -58.13
CA SER A 348 26.92 36.97 -56.72
C SER A 348 27.76 38.14 -56.20
N VAL A 349 27.34 38.70 -55.08
CA VAL A 349 28.07 39.74 -54.35
C VAL A 349 28.30 39.32 -52.97
N VAL A 350 29.56 39.12 -52.54
CA VAL A 350 29.94 38.92 -51.16
C VAL A 350 30.73 40.17 -50.74
N ASN A 351 30.19 40.88 -49.75
CA ASN A 351 30.82 42.05 -49.17
C ASN A 351 30.65 42.06 -47.65
N LYS A 352 31.02 43.14 -47.00
CA LYS A 352 30.94 43.29 -45.53
C LYS A 352 29.49 43.18 -45.04
N GLU A 353 28.51 43.44 -45.88
CA GLU A 353 27.11 43.50 -45.43
C GLU A 353 26.29 42.25 -45.83
N LYS A 354 26.64 41.64 -47.00
CA LYS A 354 25.87 40.53 -47.54
C LYS A 354 26.64 39.68 -48.55
N ALA A 355 26.23 38.42 -48.65
CA ALA A 355 26.44 37.54 -49.77
C ALA A 355 25.12 37.46 -50.54
N HIS A 356 25.09 37.96 -51.79
CA HIS A 356 23.89 38.00 -52.63
C HIS A 356 24.11 37.22 -53.91
N PHE A 357 23.24 36.25 -54.13
CA PHE A 357 23.22 35.44 -55.36
C PHE A 357 21.96 35.78 -56.15
N PHE A 358 22.13 36.11 -57.34
CA PHE A 358 21.05 36.53 -58.23
C PHE A 358 21.05 35.66 -59.49
N ASN A 359 19.93 35.08 -59.84
CA ASN A 359 19.75 34.33 -61.11
C ASN A 359 18.38 34.66 -61.68
N GLY A 360 18.34 35.68 -62.57
CA GLY A 360 17.10 36.15 -63.21
C GLY A 360 16.04 36.53 -62.15
N ASP A 361 15.00 35.72 -62.04
CA ASP A 361 13.85 36.02 -61.19
C ASP A 361 14.05 35.59 -59.74
N THR A 362 15.14 34.87 -59.44
CA THR A 362 15.41 34.32 -58.07
C THR A 362 16.59 35.05 -57.47
N ASN A 363 16.37 35.60 -56.28
CA ASN A 363 17.38 36.24 -55.44
C ASN A 363 17.63 35.40 -54.19
N ALA A 364 18.89 35.17 -53.85
CA ALA A 364 19.31 34.64 -52.54
C ALA A 364 20.30 35.62 -51.92
N ALA A 365 19.97 36.13 -50.76
CA ALA A 365 20.82 37.03 -49.98
C ALA A 365 21.11 36.48 -48.60
N VAL A 366 22.40 36.37 -48.26
CA VAL A 366 22.86 36.12 -46.88
C VAL A 366 23.37 37.44 -46.34
N THR A 367 22.72 37.94 -45.31
CA THR A 367 23.05 39.21 -44.67
C THR A 367 23.40 38.97 -43.20
N HIS A 368 23.75 40.00 -42.49
CA HIS A 368 23.89 39.98 -41.03
C HIS A 368 22.60 39.49 -40.34
N ASP A 369 21.41 39.75 -40.92
CA ASP A 369 20.13 39.36 -40.31
C ASP A 369 19.71 37.93 -40.69
N GLY A 370 20.41 37.28 -41.64
CA GLY A 370 20.11 35.91 -42.04
C GLY A 370 20.15 35.68 -43.56
N LEU A 371 19.57 34.55 -43.99
CA LEU A 371 19.38 34.17 -45.38
C LEU A 371 17.97 34.57 -45.83
N LYS A 372 17.88 35.32 -46.96
CA LYS A 372 16.63 35.64 -47.61
C LYS A 372 16.63 35.05 -49.02
N LEU A 373 15.59 34.36 -49.41
CA LEU A 373 15.29 33.88 -50.76
C LEU A 373 14.03 34.59 -51.22
N GLU A 374 14.04 35.03 -52.50
CA GLU A 374 12.93 35.77 -53.09
C GLU A 374 12.80 35.40 -54.56
N ASN A 375 11.60 35.11 -55.02
CA ASN A 375 11.26 34.98 -56.39
C ASN A 375 10.44 36.21 -56.79
N THR A 376 11.00 37.02 -57.66
CA THR A 376 10.39 38.33 -58.08
C THR A 376 9.16 38.17 -58.97
N ASN A 377 8.98 37.00 -59.62
CA ASN A 377 7.82 36.75 -60.50
C ASN A 377 6.64 36.17 -59.72
N THR A 378 6.91 35.24 -58.83
CA THR A 378 5.85 34.59 -58.02
C THR A 378 5.58 35.30 -56.72
N LEU A 379 6.47 36.21 -56.30
CA LEU A 379 6.47 36.90 -55.01
C LEU A 379 6.63 35.90 -53.79
N ASP A 380 7.11 34.70 -54.06
CA ASP A 380 7.44 33.76 -53.03
C ASP A 380 8.70 34.22 -52.29
N THR A 381 8.67 34.11 -50.98
CA THR A 381 9.82 34.45 -50.12
C THR A 381 10.12 33.33 -49.12
N ALA A 382 11.40 33.19 -48.81
CA ALA A 382 11.81 32.41 -47.62
C ALA A 382 12.96 33.16 -46.93
N SER A 383 12.89 33.25 -45.63
CA SER A 383 13.92 33.86 -44.81
C SER A 383 14.33 32.92 -43.66
N TYR A 384 15.64 32.91 -43.40
CA TYR A 384 16.25 32.25 -42.25
C TYR A 384 17.02 33.30 -41.48
N THR A 385 16.52 33.65 -40.31
CA THR A 385 17.09 34.71 -39.47
C THR A 385 17.48 34.13 -38.12
N MET A 386 18.01 34.95 -37.21
CA MET A 386 18.25 34.57 -35.83
C MET A 386 16.95 34.21 -35.09
N ASP A 387 15.82 34.73 -35.53
CA ASP A 387 14.51 34.43 -34.94
C ASP A 387 13.93 33.11 -35.46
N GLY A 388 14.45 32.58 -36.57
CA GLY A 388 13.99 31.35 -37.18
C GLY A 388 13.81 31.40 -38.70
N MET A 389 12.96 30.54 -39.23
CA MET A 389 12.64 30.42 -40.65
C MET A 389 11.22 30.89 -40.90
N VAL A 390 11.07 31.71 -41.92
CA VAL A 390 9.76 32.12 -42.45
C VAL A 390 9.73 31.88 -43.98
N ALA A 391 8.66 31.29 -44.48
CA ALA A 391 8.45 31.09 -45.89
C ALA A 391 7.01 31.47 -46.29
N ASP A 392 6.89 32.31 -47.30
CA ASP A 392 5.62 32.72 -47.89
C ASP A 392 5.58 32.30 -49.35
N SER A 393 4.61 31.47 -49.71
CA SER A 393 4.41 31.01 -51.09
C SER A 393 2.93 30.71 -51.33
N ASN A 394 2.40 31.20 -52.49
CA ASN A 394 1.02 30.95 -52.88
C ASN A 394 -0.03 31.30 -51.80
N GLY A 395 0.20 32.36 -51.04
CA GLY A 395 -0.70 32.79 -49.95
C GLY A 395 -0.65 31.91 -48.69
N LYS A 396 0.31 31.00 -48.60
CA LYS A 396 0.56 30.18 -47.41
C LYS A 396 1.79 30.69 -46.70
N HIS A 397 1.67 30.82 -45.37
CA HIS A 397 2.72 31.29 -44.49
C HIS A 397 3.20 30.13 -43.60
N ILE A 398 4.49 29.78 -43.69
CA ILE A 398 5.15 28.79 -42.86
C ILE A 398 6.19 29.53 -42.04
N GLU A 399 6.15 29.34 -40.73
CA GLU A 399 7.06 29.98 -39.78
C GLU A 399 7.60 28.97 -38.76
N PHE A 400 8.92 28.99 -38.55
CA PHE A 400 9.61 28.29 -37.49
C PHE A 400 10.54 29.27 -36.80
N THR A 401 10.02 30.03 -35.89
CA THR A 401 10.77 31.07 -35.17
C THR A 401 10.88 30.75 -33.69
N THR A 402 11.66 31.53 -32.97
CA THR A 402 11.75 31.42 -31.50
C THR A 402 10.43 31.74 -30.81
N GLN A 403 9.48 32.38 -31.49
CA GLN A 403 8.19 32.79 -30.95
C GLN A 403 7.04 31.92 -31.46
N ASN A 404 7.12 31.46 -32.71
CA ASN A 404 6.02 30.76 -33.37
C ASN A 404 6.49 29.56 -34.20
N ILE A 405 5.65 28.52 -34.20
CA ILE A 405 5.68 27.44 -35.20
C ILE A 405 4.34 27.45 -35.91
N THR A 406 4.33 27.95 -37.16
CA THR A 406 3.13 28.03 -37.97
C THR A 406 3.29 27.20 -39.24
N ALA A 407 2.38 26.28 -39.47
CA ALA A 407 2.38 25.44 -40.69
C ALA A 407 1.50 26.00 -41.79
N GLY A 408 1.14 27.29 -41.77
CA GLY A 408 0.34 27.94 -42.79
C GLY A 408 -1.04 27.34 -43.00
N GLY A 409 -1.65 26.81 -41.98
CA GLY A 409 -2.90 26.05 -42.08
C GLY A 409 -2.76 24.68 -42.74
N GLN A 410 -1.55 24.22 -42.98
CA GLN A 410 -1.28 22.87 -43.50
C GLN A 410 -1.37 21.84 -42.40
N GLN A 411 -1.75 20.63 -42.76
CA GLN A 411 -1.69 19.50 -41.87
C GLN A 411 -0.25 18.98 -41.80
N LEU A 412 0.21 18.64 -40.59
CA LEU A 412 1.45 17.91 -40.40
C LEU A 412 1.13 16.42 -40.55
N HIS A 413 1.58 15.83 -41.65
CA HIS A 413 1.44 14.39 -41.91
C HIS A 413 2.67 13.63 -41.41
N ASP A 414 2.51 12.32 -41.27
CA ASP A 414 3.59 11.37 -40.91
C ASP A 414 4.30 11.72 -39.59
N VAL A 415 3.59 12.41 -38.70
CA VAL A 415 4.09 12.62 -37.34
C VAL A 415 4.16 11.29 -36.65
N ALA A 416 5.37 10.85 -36.34
CA ALA A 416 5.62 9.64 -35.53
C ALA A 416 4.95 9.75 -34.16
N ASP A 417 4.82 8.62 -33.49
CA ASP A 417 4.35 8.65 -32.09
C ASP A 417 5.37 9.38 -31.22
N GLY A 418 4.90 10.37 -30.49
CA GLY A 418 5.69 11.06 -29.47
C GLY A 418 6.10 10.09 -28.39
N VAL A 419 7.37 10.14 -27.98
CA VAL A 419 7.97 9.25 -26.97
C VAL A 419 8.41 10.04 -25.75
N ALA A 420 8.95 11.24 -25.95
CA ALA A 420 9.32 12.17 -24.88
C ALA A 420 8.15 13.08 -24.50
N ASP A 421 8.17 13.61 -23.28
CA ASP A 421 7.10 14.48 -22.77
C ASP A 421 6.92 15.79 -23.57
N THR A 422 7.92 16.16 -24.37
CA THR A 422 7.91 17.35 -25.21
C THR A 422 7.60 17.07 -26.68
N ASP A 423 7.37 15.82 -27.04
CA ASP A 423 7.05 15.46 -28.43
C ASP A 423 5.61 15.82 -28.79
N ALA A 424 5.42 16.13 -30.10
CA ALA A 424 4.08 16.31 -30.62
C ALA A 424 3.29 15.00 -30.58
N VAL A 425 2.09 15.07 -30.08
CA VAL A 425 1.18 13.92 -30.04
C VAL A 425 0.40 13.86 -31.35
N ASN A 426 0.46 12.74 -32.07
CA ASN A 426 -0.37 12.52 -33.24
C ASN A 426 -1.79 12.07 -32.85
N MET A 427 -2.71 12.18 -33.83
CA MET A 427 -4.13 11.84 -33.64
C MET A 427 -4.38 10.39 -33.23
N ARG A 428 -3.48 9.46 -33.54
CA ARG A 428 -3.58 8.05 -33.13
C ARG A 428 -3.32 7.92 -31.64
N GLN A 429 -2.27 8.55 -31.15
CA GLN A 429 -1.93 8.53 -29.71
C GLN A 429 -3.01 9.22 -28.87
N LEU A 430 -3.52 10.38 -29.34
CA LEU A 430 -4.60 11.10 -28.65
C LEU A 430 -5.88 10.24 -28.54
N ARG A 431 -6.25 9.55 -29.63
CA ARG A 431 -7.40 8.66 -29.61
C ARG A 431 -7.19 7.47 -28.67
N ALA A 432 -6.00 6.86 -28.71
CA ALA A 432 -5.66 5.75 -27.83
C ALA A 432 -5.71 6.17 -26.35
N GLN A 433 -5.13 7.32 -26.02
CA GLN A 433 -5.13 7.85 -24.66
C GLN A 433 -6.53 8.16 -24.15
N ASN A 434 -7.37 8.76 -25.01
CA ASN A 434 -8.76 9.04 -24.66
C ASN A 434 -9.56 7.75 -24.42
N GLN A 435 -9.32 6.69 -25.20
CA GLN A 435 -9.97 5.40 -24.98
C GLN A 435 -9.56 4.79 -23.64
N VAL A 436 -8.27 4.80 -23.32
CA VAL A 436 -7.75 4.33 -22.02
C VAL A 436 -8.32 5.17 -20.86
N GLY A 437 -8.35 6.48 -21.03
CA GLY A 437 -8.92 7.40 -20.05
C GLY A 437 -10.40 7.12 -19.78
N MET A 438 -11.19 6.97 -20.83
CA MET A 438 -12.63 6.64 -20.70
C MET A 438 -12.86 5.28 -20.09
N ALA A 439 -12.06 4.27 -20.44
CA ALA A 439 -12.15 2.94 -19.83
C ALA A 439 -11.87 2.99 -18.32
N LYS A 440 -10.82 3.71 -17.89
CA LYS A 440 -10.50 3.90 -16.46
C LYS A 440 -11.60 4.66 -15.71
N ILE A 441 -12.13 5.72 -16.31
CA ILE A 441 -13.25 6.48 -15.72
C ILE A 441 -14.47 5.58 -15.53
N ASN A 442 -14.81 4.79 -16.54
CA ASN A 442 -15.94 3.86 -16.46
C ASN A 442 -15.72 2.78 -15.37
N GLN A 443 -14.50 2.24 -15.30
CA GLN A 443 -14.15 1.27 -14.26
C GLN A 443 -14.22 1.89 -12.86
N THR A 444 -13.68 3.10 -12.69
CA THR A 444 -13.72 3.82 -11.41
C THR A 444 -15.17 4.12 -11.00
N ASN A 445 -15.98 4.61 -11.93
CA ASN A 445 -17.39 4.88 -11.67
C ASN A 445 -18.15 3.60 -11.27
N ALA A 446 -17.86 2.47 -11.94
CA ALA A 446 -18.45 1.20 -11.58
C ALA A 446 -18.08 0.77 -10.16
N ARG A 447 -16.81 0.94 -9.77
CA ARG A 447 -16.36 0.64 -8.40
C ARG A 447 -16.99 1.59 -7.37
N LEU A 448 -17.07 2.87 -7.66
CA LEU A 448 -17.74 3.86 -6.79
C LEU A 448 -19.22 3.54 -6.57
N ASN A 449 -19.90 3.10 -7.64
CA ASN A 449 -21.30 2.71 -7.50
C ASN A 449 -21.47 1.47 -6.61
N LYS A 450 -20.56 0.50 -6.77
CA LYS A 450 -20.54 -0.70 -5.93
C LYS A 450 -20.24 -0.36 -4.47
N LEU A 451 -19.25 0.51 -4.24
CA LEU A 451 -18.89 0.99 -2.91
C LEU A 451 -20.07 1.73 -2.25
N GLY A 452 -20.73 2.59 -3.01
CA GLY A 452 -21.91 3.30 -2.53
C GLY A 452 -23.06 2.36 -2.15
N ALA A 453 -23.32 1.33 -2.96
CA ALA A 453 -24.33 0.33 -2.66
C ALA A 453 -23.98 -0.50 -1.40
N SER A 454 -22.72 -0.92 -1.27
CA SER A 454 -22.23 -1.65 -0.09
C SER A 454 -22.31 -0.81 1.18
N SER A 455 -21.93 0.47 1.10
CA SER A 455 -22.04 1.39 2.24
C SER A 455 -23.49 1.66 2.64
N ALA A 456 -24.38 1.81 1.66
CA ALA A 456 -25.82 1.98 1.93
C ALA A 456 -26.42 0.74 2.59
N ALA A 457 -26.00 -0.46 2.14
CA ALA A 457 -26.42 -1.70 2.76
C ALA A 457 -25.95 -1.81 4.21
N LEU A 458 -24.69 -1.49 4.50
CA LEU A 458 -24.15 -1.51 5.88
C LEU A 458 -24.83 -0.50 6.79
N ALA A 459 -25.11 0.68 6.27
CA ALA A 459 -25.79 1.74 7.03
C ALA A 459 -27.24 1.39 7.39
N GLY A 460 -27.86 0.51 6.62
CA GLY A 460 -29.22 0.01 6.86
C GLY A 460 -29.33 -1.08 7.92
N LEU A 461 -28.22 -1.58 8.43
CA LEU A 461 -28.22 -2.62 9.47
C LEU A 461 -28.57 -2.00 10.82
N HIS A 462 -29.70 -2.37 11.34
CA HIS A 462 -30.17 -1.92 12.66
C HIS A 462 -30.43 -3.11 13.57
N PRO A 463 -29.94 -3.09 14.78
CA PRO A 463 -30.27 -4.10 15.77
C PRO A 463 -31.69 -3.94 16.26
N LEU A 464 -32.31 -5.04 16.62
CA LEU A 464 -33.57 -5.01 17.37
C LEU A 464 -33.37 -4.46 18.79
N ASP A 465 -34.45 -4.06 19.43
CA ASP A 465 -34.40 -3.59 20.82
C ASP A 465 -33.88 -4.66 21.76
N PHE A 466 -33.32 -4.21 22.88
CA PHE A 466 -32.77 -5.13 23.87
C PHE A 466 -33.87 -5.98 24.49
N ASN A 467 -33.70 -7.29 24.44
CA ASN A 467 -34.48 -8.25 25.18
C ASN A 467 -33.56 -9.09 26.06
N ARG A 468 -33.92 -9.28 27.29
CA ARG A 468 -33.10 -10.02 28.28
C ARG A 468 -32.91 -11.49 27.91
N ASN A 469 -33.88 -12.06 27.19
CA ASN A 469 -33.86 -13.48 26.79
C ASN A 469 -33.22 -13.68 25.42
N ASP A 470 -33.19 -12.64 24.57
CA ASP A 470 -32.69 -12.71 23.19
C ASP A 470 -31.53 -11.74 23.03
N LYS A 471 -30.34 -12.18 23.39
CA LYS A 471 -29.14 -11.33 23.43
C LYS A 471 -28.46 -11.12 22.08
N VAL A 472 -28.85 -11.87 21.08
CA VAL A 472 -28.27 -11.77 19.74
C VAL A 472 -29.40 -11.50 18.74
N SER A 473 -29.20 -10.51 17.91
CA SER A 473 -30.08 -10.20 16.78
C SER A 473 -29.31 -10.21 15.46
N TYR A 474 -29.99 -10.60 14.43
CA TYR A 474 -29.48 -10.60 13.08
C TYR A 474 -30.22 -9.56 12.28
N ALA A 475 -29.52 -8.85 11.46
CA ALA A 475 -30.09 -7.90 10.53
C ALA A 475 -29.62 -8.16 9.12
N VAL A 476 -30.52 -7.97 8.19
CA VAL A 476 -30.22 -8.00 6.77
C VAL A 476 -30.66 -6.68 6.18
N SER A 477 -29.82 -6.09 5.40
CA SER A 477 -30.13 -4.84 4.74
C SER A 477 -29.74 -4.89 3.28
N TYR A 478 -30.53 -4.27 2.46
CA TYR A 478 -30.26 -4.10 1.04
C TYR A 478 -29.94 -2.64 0.75
N GLY A 479 -28.86 -2.42 0.07
CA GLY A 479 -28.44 -1.10 -0.37
C GLY A 479 -28.42 -1.02 -1.90
N HIS A 480 -28.99 0.02 -2.42
CA HIS A 480 -28.93 0.38 -3.83
C HIS A 480 -28.29 1.73 -4.01
N TYR A 481 -27.35 1.84 -4.91
CA TYR A 481 -26.77 3.12 -5.29
C TYR A 481 -26.52 3.16 -6.79
N ARG A 482 -27.24 4.06 -7.46
CA ARG A 482 -27.26 4.16 -8.92
C ARG A 482 -27.61 2.81 -9.58
N ASN A 483 -26.66 2.19 -10.27
CA ASN A 483 -26.87 0.91 -10.97
C ASN A 483 -26.19 -0.29 -10.26
N SER A 484 -25.91 -0.17 -9.00
CA SER A 484 -25.26 -1.22 -8.21
C SER A 484 -26.08 -1.53 -6.97
N ASN A 485 -26.06 -2.80 -6.59
CA ASN A 485 -26.77 -3.32 -5.45
C ASN A 485 -25.80 -4.05 -4.53
N ALA A 486 -26.09 -4.04 -3.27
CA ALA A 486 -25.40 -4.85 -2.28
C ALA A 486 -26.36 -5.28 -1.18
N VAL A 487 -26.05 -6.39 -0.58
CA VAL A 487 -26.75 -6.87 0.63
C VAL A 487 -25.77 -6.87 1.77
N ALA A 488 -26.16 -6.39 2.91
CA ALA A 488 -25.39 -6.49 4.13
C ALA A 488 -26.07 -7.44 5.12
N LEU A 489 -25.26 -8.21 5.79
CA LEU A 489 -25.66 -9.05 6.91
C LEU A 489 -25.03 -8.49 8.18
N GLY A 490 -25.79 -8.36 9.22
CA GLY A 490 -25.33 -7.89 10.52
C GLY A 490 -25.69 -8.86 11.63
N VAL A 491 -24.80 -9.00 12.56
CA VAL A 491 -25.01 -9.70 13.82
C VAL A 491 -24.74 -8.73 14.95
N PHE A 492 -25.69 -8.62 15.85
CA PHE A 492 -25.59 -7.72 16.99
C PHE A 492 -25.77 -8.54 18.27
N ALA A 493 -24.79 -8.47 19.13
CA ALA A 493 -24.84 -9.10 20.43
C ALA A 493 -25.01 -8.03 21.51
N ARG A 494 -25.99 -8.21 22.37
CA ARG A 494 -26.24 -7.32 23.50
C ARG A 494 -26.15 -8.11 24.81
N PRO A 495 -24.95 -8.22 25.38
CA PRO A 495 -24.76 -8.93 26.64
C PRO A 495 -25.66 -8.39 27.76
N ASN A 496 -25.94 -7.10 27.71
CA ASN A 496 -26.85 -6.39 28.60
C ASN A 496 -27.46 -5.18 27.88
N GLU A 497 -28.36 -4.47 28.54
CA GLU A 497 -29.04 -3.29 27.98
C GLU A 497 -28.11 -2.12 27.65
N ARG A 498 -26.89 -2.13 28.18
CA ARG A 498 -25.93 -1.02 28.11
C ARG A 498 -24.87 -1.19 27.07
N ILE A 499 -24.61 -2.39 26.65
CA ILE A 499 -23.53 -2.72 25.71
C ILE A 499 -24.11 -3.46 24.53
N MET A 500 -23.72 -3.01 23.36
CA MET A 500 -24.00 -3.71 22.11
C MET A 500 -22.71 -3.84 21.32
N LEU A 501 -22.47 -5.02 20.84
CA LEU A 501 -21.41 -5.36 19.91
C LEU A 501 -22.08 -5.67 18.57
N GLY A 502 -21.62 -5.06 17.52
CA GLY A 502 -22.14 -5.30 16.18
C GLY A 502 -21.02 -5.69 15.22
N PHE A 503 -21.33 -6.62 14.37
CA PHE A 503 -20.52 -6.94 13.20
C PHE A 503 -21.43 -6.93 11.98
N GLY A 504 -21.03 -6.23 10.94
CA GLY A 504 -21.71 -6.18 9.66
C GLY A 504 -20.76 -6.49 8.52
N ALA A 505 -21.25 -7.19 7.53
CA ALA A 505 -20.51 -7.50 6.33
C ALA A 505 -21.41 -7.37 5.10
N THR A 506 -20.89 -6.87 4.02
CA THR A 506 -21.59 -6.85 2.74
C THR A 506 -21.28 -8.08 1.91
N LEU A 507 -22.31 -8.59 1.25
CA LEU A 507 -22.21 -9.61 0.21
C LEU A 507 -22.47 -8.90 -1.13
N GLY A 508 -21.47 -8.81 -1.95
CA GLY A 508 -21.62 -8.14 -3.24
C GLY A 508 -20.28 -7.86 -3.91
N ALA A 509 -20.28 -6.90 -4.77
CA ALA A 509 -19.18 -6.64 -5.68
C ALA A 509 -17.96 -5.92 -5.04
N GLU A 510 -18.13 -5.30 -3.89
CA GLU A 510 -17.05 -4.74 -3.05
C GLU A 510 -17.40 -5.10 -1.60
N ASN A 511 -16.62 -5.99 -1.03
CA ASN A 511 -16.85 -6.44 0.33
C ASN A 511 -16.43 -5.37 1.34
N GLN A 512 -17.34 -5.02 2.21
CA GLN A 512 -17.08 -4.12 3.33
C GLN A 512 -17.45 -4.80 4.63
N TYR A 513 -16.73 -4.48 5.65
CA TYR A 513 -16.97 -4.99 7.00
C TYR A 513 -17.04 -3.81 7.96
N ASN A 514 -17.92 -3.87 8.90
CA ASN A 514 -17.91 -2.97 10.03
C ASN A 514 -17.96 -3.75 11.34
N VAL A 515 -17.28 -3.23 12.32
CA VAL A 515 -17.39 -3.67 13.71
C VAL A 515 -17.81 -2.46 14.52
N SER A 516 -18.80 -2.61 15.33
CA SER A 516 -19.31 -1.54 16.16
C SER A 516 -19.44 -1.97 17.61
N VAL A 517 -19.12 -1.07 18.48
CA VAL A 517 -19.39 -1.19 19.90
C VAL A 517 -20.17 0.04 20.30
N ALA A 518 -21.33 -0.16 20.82
CA ALA A 518 -22.15 0.93 21.37
C ALA A 518 -22.39 0.68 22.85
N PHE A 519 -22.32 1.72 23.62
CA PHE A 519 -22.59 1.66 25.04
C PHE A 519 -23.39 2.88 25.48
N LYS A 520 -24.29 2.64 26.40
CA LYS A 520 -25.06 3.70 27.05
C LYS A 520 -24.31 4.22 28.26
N THR A 521 -24.12 5.52 28.32
CA THR A 521 -23.63 6.22 29.50
C THR A 521 -24.82 6.77 30.28
N GLY A 522 -24.81 6.67 31.56
CA GLY A 522 -25.91 7.11 32.42
C GLY A 522 -26.36 6.03 33.41
N LYS A 523 -27.28 6.35 34.29
CA LYS A 523 -27.89 5.35 35.19
C LYS A 523 -28.78 4.43 34.34
N GLY A 524 -28.44 3.11 34.27
CA GLY A 524 -29.30 2.12 33.64
C GLY A 524 -30.68 2.08 34.28
N SER A 525 -31.62 1.56 33.52
CA SER A 525 -32.91 1.20 34.13
C SER A 525 -32.62 0.20 35.24
N ASP A 526 -33.03 0.56 36.43
CA ASP A 526 -32.81 -0.27 37.60
C ASP A 526 -33.91 -1.36 37.63
N TYR A 527 -33.81 -2.31 36.67
CA TYR A 527 -34.75 -3.45 36.63
C TYR A 527 -34.76 -4.26 37.93
N VAL A 528 -33.67 -4.20 38.68
CA VAL A 528 -33.62 -4.78 40.03
C VAL A 528 -34.43 -3.96 41.00
N GLN A 529 -34.44 -2.64 40.84
CA GLN A 529 -35.25 -1.77 41.67
C GLN A 529 -36.73 -1.85 41.28
N GLU A 530 -37.04 -1.82 39.96
CA GLU A 530 -38.39 -2.05 39.47
C GLU A 530 -38.97 -3.41 39.89
N ALA A 531 -38.12 -4.48 39.83
CA ALA A 531 -38.52 -5.79 40.30
C ALA A 531 -38.74 -5.83 41.81
N LYS A 532 -37.90 -5.14 42.60
CA LYS A 532 -38.08 -5.00 44.05
C LYS A 532 -39.32 -4.19 44.41
N ASP A 533 -39.56 -3.12 43.66
CA ASP A 533 -40.75 -2.27 43.85
C ASP A 533 -42.03 -3.03 43.45
N ALA A 534 -41.96 -3.83 42.35
CA ALA A 534 -43.06 -4.71 41.98
C ALA A 534 -43.30 -5.81 43.04
N GLN A 535 -42.23 -6.42 43.57
CA GLN A 535 -42.30 -7.42 44.63
C GLN A 535 -42.85 -6.82 45.93
N SER A 536 -42.44 -5.59 46.27
CA SER A 536 -42.98 -4.83 47.41
C SER A 536 -44.45 -4.52 47.24
N ARG A 537 -44.89 -4.20 46.02
CA ARG A 537 -46.32 -3.96 45.72
C ARG A 537 -47.14 -5.25 45.80
N ILE A 538 -46.59 -6.37 45.32
CA ILE A 538 -47.22 -7.68 45.45
C ILE A 538 -47.36 -8.06 46.92
N SER A 539 -46.32 -7.95 47.74
CA SER A 539 -46.38 -8.23 49.17
C SER A 539 -47.38 -7.33 49.94
N LYS A 540 -47.50 -6.09 49.53
CA LYS A 540 -48.52 -5.20 50.11
C LYS A 540 -49.95 -5.60 49.71
N LEU A 541 -50.13 -6.02 48.44
CA LEU A 541 -51.42 -6.54 47.98
C LEU A 541 -51.79 -7.84 48.68
N GLU A 542 -50.84 -8.74 48.85
CA GLU A 542 -51.04 -10.01 49.61
C GLU A 542 -51.41 -9.73 51.06
N ALA A 543 -50.76 -8.75 51.71
CA ALA A 543 -51.12 -8.34 53.08
C ALA A 543 -52.54 -7.76 53.16
N LEU A 544 -52.92 -6.95 52.15
CA LEU A 544 -54.27 -6.38 52.07
C LEU A 544 -55.33 -7.45 51.82
N VAL A 545 -55.03 -8.41 50.95
CA VAL A 545 -55.92 -9.54 50.69
C VAL A 545 -56.10 -10.38 51.93
N ASN A 546 -55.01 -10.66 52.67
CA ASN A 546 -55.10 -11.41 53.90
C ASN A 546 -55.91 -10.66 54.95
N GLN A 547 -55.76 -9.34 55.06
CA GLN A 547 -56.53 -8.49 55.94
C GLN A 547 -58.01 -8.49 55.57
N LEU A 548 -58.35 -8.42 54.29
CA LEU A 548 -59.72 -8.53 53.80
C LEU A 548 -60.31 -9.91 54.01
N VAL A 549 -59.52 -10.98 53.87
CA VAL A 549 -59.98 -12.34 54.19
C VAL A 549 -60.30 -12.48 55.68
N GLU A 550 -59.44 -11.91 56.54
CA GLU A 550 -59.66 -11.91 58.00
C GLU A 550 -60.91 -11.09 58.41
N GLU A 551 -61.15 -9.89 57.77
CA GLU A 551 -62.37 -9.13 57.95
C GLU A 551 -63.62 -9.87 57.45
N VAL A 552 -63.52 -10.56 56.35
CA VAL A 552 -64.61 -11.39 55.83
C VAL A 552 -64.90 -12.57 56.72
N GLU A 553 -63.86 -13.23 57.29
CA GLU A 553 -64.06 -14.29 58.27
C GLU A 553 -64.65 -13.80 59.59
N LEU A 554 -64.18 -12.66 60.08
CA LEU A 554 -64.79 -12.00 61.26
C LEU A 554 -66.27 -11.59 61.01
N SER A 555 -66.56 -11.13 59.80
CA SER A 555 -67.94 -10.78 59.40
C SER A 555 -68.89 -11.99 59.26
N LYS A 556 -68.32 -13.20 58.99
CA LYS A 556 -69.05 -14.45 58.96
C LYS A 556 -69.28 -15.09 60.33
N GLN A 557 -68.49 -14.69 61.34
CA GLN A 557 -68.68 -15.11 62.75
C GLN A 557 -69.63 -14.21 63.51
N SER A 558 -70.03 -13.07 62.92
CA SER A 558 -71.01 -12.11 63.54
C SER A 558 -72.39 -12.21 62.94
N LYS A 559 -72.68 -13.22 62.14
CA LYS A 559 -73.99 -13.64 61.70
C LYS A 559 -74.27 -15.07 62.24
#